data_8dd8d2b336a929641b4f2108836f66d4
#
_entry.id   8dd8d2b336a929641b4f2108836f66d4
#
_cell.length_a   1.000
_cell.length_b   1.000
_cell.length_c   1.000
_cell.angle_alpha   90.00
_cell.angle_beta   90.00
_cell.angle_gamma   90.00
#
_symmetry.space_group_name_H-M   'P 1'
#
loop_
_entity.id
_entity.type
_entity.pdbx_description
1 polymer ?
#
loop_
_entity_poly.entity_id
_entity_poly.type
_entity_poly.pdbx_seq_one_letter_code
_entity_poly.pdbx_strand_id
1 'polypeptide(L)'
;MPTQYLNLKEAILAAISTQPGIGIVPAILFGSLAAGEGRVESDLDLAVEAGRCLTAAEKIALISELAARIGRPVDLVDIHAIGEPLLGQILQHGKRILGSDTHYANVVRRHLFEQADFLPYRNRILAARRHAWIGK
;
A
#
# COMPACT_ATOMS: atom_id res chain seq x y z
N MET A 1 19.75 0.68 -8.11
CA MET A 1 18.59 1.46 -7.65
C MET A 1 18.90 2.95 -7.76
N PRO A 2 18.00 3.76 -8.31
CA PRO A 2 18.20 5.20 -8.35
C PRO A 2 18.42 5.82 -6.98
N THR A 3 19.21 6.86 -6.90
CA THR A 3 19.56 7.54 -5.63
C THR A 3 18.33 7.98 -4.85
N GLN A 4 17.29 8.45 -5.54
CA GLN A 4 16.05 8.89 -4.90
C GLN A 4 15.37 7.77 -4.07
N TYR A 5 15.46 6.52 -4.52
CA TYR A 5 14.89 5.38 -3.78
C TYR A 5 15.75 4.99 -2.58
N LEU A 6 17.05 5.18 -2.66
CA LEU A 6 17.93 4.96 -1.51
C LEU A 6 17.64 5.95 -0.39
N ASN A 7 17.46 7.23 -0.73
CA ASN A 7 17.10 8.26 0.23
C ASN A 7 15.71 7.99 0.85
N LEU A 8 14.78 7.53 0.02
CA LEU A 8 13.45 7.16 0.49
C LEU A 8 13.50 5.98 1.45
N LYS A 9 14.27 4.95 1.12
CA LYS A 9 14.46 3.79 2.00
C LYS A 9 15.02 4.20 3.36
N GLU A 10 16.05 5.05 3.37
CA GLU A 10 16.64 5.55 4.61
C GLU A 10 15.64 6.36 5.43
N ALA A 11 14.84 7.20 4.78
CA ALA A 11 13.80 7.99 5.44
C ALA A 11 12.74 7.09 6.09
N ILE A 12 12.32 6.05 5.39
CA ILE A 12 11.33 5.09 5.90
C ILE A 12 11.89 4.35 7.11
N LEU A 13 13.11 3.84 7.03
CA LEU A 13 13.75 3.13 8.13
C LEU A 13 13.90 4.04 9.36
N ALA A 14 14.29 5.29 9.16
CA ALA A 14 14.43 6.25 10.24
C ALA A 14 13.07 6.57 10.88
N ALA A 15 12.03 6.75 10.08
CA ALA A 15 10.67 7.01 10.58
C ALA A 15 10.14 5.83 11.40
N ILE A 16 10.36 4.60 10.94
CA ILE A 16 9.95 3.39 11.64
C ILE A 16 10.65 3.30 13.00
N SER A 17 11.92 3.66 13.07
CA SER A 17 12.68 3.59 14.31
C SER A 17 12.15 4.52 15.40
N THR A 18 11.37 5.53 15.06
CA THR A 18 10.72 6.42 16.02
C THR A 18 9.45 5.82 16.63
N GLN A 19 8.98 4.70 16.10
CA GLN A 19 7.74 4.04 16.53
C GLN A 19 8.05 2.63 17.02
N PRO A 20 8.46 2.47 18.29
CA PRO A 20 8.74 1.15 18.84
C PRO A 20 7.48 0.29 18.85
N GLY A 21 7.62 -0.97 18.47
CA GLY A 21 6.51 -1.90 18.38
C GLY A 21 5.86 -1.99 17.00
N ILE A 22 6.26 -1.16 16.07
CA ILE A 22 5.82 -1.28 14.68
C ILE A 22 6.92 -1.96 13.87
N GLY A 23 6.64 -3.16 13.38
CA GLY A 23 7.50 -3.83 12.42
C GLY A 23 6.95 -3.62 11.02
N ILE A 24 7.39 -2.57 10.33
CA ILE A 24 6.85 -2.26 9.01
C ILE A 24 7.66 -2.96 7.94
N VAL A 25 7.10 -3.98 7.35
CA VAL A 25 7.62 -4.66 6.16
C VAL A 25 6.44 -5.34 5.45
N PRO A 26 6.34 -5.23 4.13
CA PRO A 26 7.10 -4.36 3.23
C PRO A 26 6.59 -2.93 3.16
N ALA A 27 7.35 -2.08 2.47
CA ALA A 27 6.93 -0.74 2.08
C ALA A 27 7.00 -0.62 0.56
N ILE A 28 5.92 -0.18 -0.06
CA ILE A 28 5.75 -0.15 -1.51
C ILE A 28 5.40 1.26 -1.95
N LEU A 29 6.24 1.83 -2.82
CA LEU A 29 5.97 3.12 -3.45
C LEU A 29 5.00 2.90 -4.61
N PHE A 30 3.93 3.69 -4.65
CA PHE A 30 2.97 3.60 -5.75
C PHE A 30 2.56 5.01 -6.21
N GLY A 31 1.61 5.10 -7.14
CA GLY A 31 1.19 6.38 -7.69
C GLY A 31 2.15 6.97 -8.71
N SER A 32 2.11 8.28 -8.89
CA SER A 32 2.84 8.96 -9.97
C SER A 32 4.36 8.85 -9.83
N LEU A 33 4.89 8.85 -8.61
CA LEU A 33 6.33 8.73 -8.40
C LEU A 33 6.85 7.34 -8.78
N ALA A 34 6.09 6.29 -8.50
CA ALA A 34 6.46 4.93 -8.90
C ALA A 34 6.47 4.78 -10.42
N ALA A 35 5.56 5.47 -11.11
CA ALA A 35 5.48 5.47 -12.57
C ALA A 35 6.51 6.38 -13.24
N GLY A 36 7.29 7.14 -12.47
CA GLY A 36 8.26 8.10 -13.03
C GLY A 36 7.64 9.39 -13.53
N GLU A 37 6.37 9.63 -13.26
CA GLU A 37 5.62 10.80 -13.72
C GLU A 37 5.51 11.90 -12.67
N GLY A 38 5.96 11.61 -11.43
CA GLY A 38 5.85 12.54 -10.32
C GLY A 38 6.77 13.73 -10.45
N ARG A 39 6.26 14.89 -10.04
CA ARG A 39 7.04 16.12 -9.91
C ARG A 39 7.61 16.20 -8.50
N VAL A 40 8.58 17.10 -8.29
CA VAL A 40 9.17 17.33 -6.96
C VAL A 40 8.11 17.67 -5.90
N GLU A 41 7.02 18.31 -6.32
CA GLU A 41 5.92 18.72 -5.45
C GLU A 41 4.81 17.68 -5.32
N SER A 42 4.94 16.55 -6.03
CA SER A 42 3.92 15.48 -5.96
C SER A 42 3.89 14.84 -4.59
N ASP A 43 2.69 14.43 -4.15
CA ASP A 43 2.54 13.65 -2.94
C ASP A 43 3.27 12.31 -3.07
N LEU A 44 3.83 11.84 -1.98
CA LEU A 44 4.43 10.52 -1.92
C LEU A 44 3.36 9.51 -1.53
N ASP A 45 3.04 8.58 -2.43
CA ASP A 45 2.09 7.51 -2.15
C ASP A 45 2.86 6.27 -1.70
N LEU A 46 2.70 5.91 -0.42
CA LEU A 46 3.44 4.82 0.18
C LEU A 46 2.48 3.85 0.87
N ALA A 47 2.61 2.57 0.56
CA ALA A 47 1.87 1.50 1.21
C ALA A 47 2.79 0.72 2.14
N VAL A 48 2.35 0.48 3.37
CA VAL A 48 3.14 -0.25 4.37
C VAL A 48 2.33 -1.37 4.99
N GLU A 49 3.00 -2.47 5.33
CA GLU A 49 2.40 -3.61 6.04
C GLU A 49 3.09 -3.78 7.39
N ALA A 50 2.38 -3.53 8.47
CA ALA A 50 2.93 -3.61 9.82
C ALA A 50 2.66 -4.94 10.52
N GLY A 51 2.03 -5.89 9.84
CA GLY A 51 1.60 -7.15 10.44
C GLY A 51 0.31 -7.05 11.23
N ARG A 52 -0.22 -5.87 11.38
CA ARG A 52 -1.50 -5.53 12.00
C ARG A 52 -1.97 -4.18 11.49
N CYS A 53 -3.23 -3.85 11.72
CA CYS A 53 -3.71 -2.51 11.39
C CYS A 53 -2.98 -1.47 12.24
N LEU A 54 -2.56 -0.39 11.61
CA LEU A 54 -2.00 0.76 12.31
C LEU A 54 -3.12 1.52 13.04
N THR A 55 -2.82 2.02 14.24
CA THR A 55 -3.73 2.95 14.89
C THR A 55 -3.68 4.30 14.18
N ALA A 56 -4.70 5.13 14.37
CA ALA A 56 -4.72 6.48 13.80
C ALA A 56 -3.52 7.30 14.28
N ALA A 57 -3.16 7.19 15.56
CA ALA A 57 -2.01 7.89 16.12
C ALA A 57 -0.69 7.44 15.49
N GLU A 58 -0.51 6.14 15.29
CA GLU A 58 0.67 5.59 14.63
C GLU A 58 0.77 6.06 13.19
N LYS A 59 -0.34 6.04 12.46
CA LYS A 59 -0.39 6.49 11.07
C LYS A 59 -0.03 7.96 10.95
N ILE A 60 -0.61 8.82 11.80
CA ILE A 60 -0.31 10.25 11.82
C ILE A 60 1.16 10.51 12.15
N ALA A 61 1.71 9.80 13.14
CA ALA A 61 3.11 9.94 13.52
C ALA A 61 4.06 9.56 12.38
N LEU A 62 3.78 8.46 11.68
CA LEU A 62 4.58 8.03 10.53
C LEU A 62 4.49 9.02 9.37
N ILE A 63 3.30 9.52 9.07
CA ILE A 63 3.11 10.53 8.01
C ILE A 63 3.91 11.78 8.33
N SER A 64 3.84 12.26 9.55
CA SER A 64 4.54 13.48 9.99
C SER A 64 6.06 13.31 9.89
N GLU A 65 6.59 12.17 10.37
CA GLU A 65 8.02 11.89 10.31
C GLU A 65 8.51 11.77 8.87
N LEU A 66 7.77 11.05 8.04
CA LEU A 66 8.14 10.88 6.62
C LEU A 66 8.10 12.20 5.87
N ALA A 67 7.02 12.98 6.06
CA ALA A 67 6.89 14.28 5.40
C ALA A 67 8.03 15.23 5.79
N ALA A 68 8.41 15.25 7.07
CA ALA A 68 9.51 16.07 7.55
C ALA A 68 10.86 15.67 6.95
N ARG A 69 11.10 14.38 6.82
CA ARG A 69 12.37 13.85 6.28
C ARG A 69 12.47 13.97 4.77
N ILE A 70 11.37 13.81 4.06
CA ILE A 70 11.33 13.78 2.59
C ILE A 70 11.06 15.16 2.02
N GLY A 71 10.43 16.05 2.79
CA GLY A 71 10.12 17.41 2.35
C GLY A 71 8.93 17.51 1.41
N ARG A 72 8.00 16.55 1.47
CA ARG A 72 6.77 16.57 0.69
C ARG A 72 5.64 15.86 1.43
N PRO A 73 4.38 16.15 1.07
CA PRO A 73 3.24 15.44 1.66
C PRO A 73 3.31 13.94 1.39
N VAL A 74 2.87 13.16 2.35
CA VAL A 74 2.87 11.69 2.28
C VAL A 74 1.44 11.18 2.42
N ASP A 75 1.00 10.38 1.46
CA ASP A 75 -0.23 9.62 1.53
C ASP A 75 0.12 8.19 1.90
N LEU A 76 -0.18 7.81 3.13
CA LEU A 76 0.19 6.51 3.69
C LEU A 76 -1.01 5.57 3.68
N VAL A 77 -0.84 4.44 3.00
CA VAL A 77 -1.84 3.38 2.94
C VAL A 77 -1.39 2.21 3.81
N ASP A 78 -2.27 1.78 4.71
CA ASP A 78 -2.06 0.59 5.54
C ASP A 78 -2.53 -0.64 4.76
N ILE A 79 -1.58 -1.44 4.25
CA ILE A 79 -1.89 -2.64 3.45
C ILE A 79 -2.76 -3.61 4.24
N HIS A 80 -2.57 -3.69 5.57
CA HIS A 80 -3.35 -4.60 6.41
C HIS A 80 -4.84 -4.23 6.46
N ALA A 81 -5.16 -2.96 6.24
CA ALA A 81 -6.52 -2.43 6.35
C ALA A 81 -7.25 -2.33 5.00
N ILE A 82 -6.56 -2.49 3.88
CA ILE A 82 -7.18 -2.40 2.55
C ILE A 82 -7.48 -3.79 1.98
N GLY A 83 -8.38 -3.81 1.00
CA GLY A 83 -8.69 -5.02 0.23
C GLY A 83 -8.59 -4.77 -1.27
N GLU A 84 -9.24 -5.62 -2.04
CA GLU A 84 -9.30 -5.50 -3.49
C GLU A 84 -10.34 -4.46 -3.93
N PRO A 85 -10.14 -3.79 -5.07
CA PRO A 85 -9.04 -3.97 -6.03
C PRO A 85 -7.77 -3.16 -5.74
N LEU A 86 -7.77 -2.32 -4.70
CA LEU A 86 -6.64 -1.42 -4.43
C LEU A 86 -5.34 -2.19 -4.14
N LEU A 87 -5.40 -3.27 -3.36
CA LEU A 87 -4.23 -4.07 -3.06
C LEU A 87 -3.57 -4.60 -4.33
N GLY A 88 -4.35 -5.13 -5.26
CA GLY A 88 -3.84 -5.61 -6.53
C GLY A 88 -3.18 -4.52 -7.36
N GLN A 89 -3.76 -3.33 -7.39
CA GLN A 89 -3.20 -2.20 -8.11
C GLN A 89 -1.85 -1.77 -7.53
N ILE A 90 -1.74 -1.73 -6.20
CA ILE A 90 -0.49 -1.38 -5.52
C ILE A 90 0.60 -2.41 -5.84
N LEU A 91 0.28 -3.70 -5.78
CA LEU A 91 1.25 -4.77 -6.08
C LEU A 91 1.66 -4.79 -7.55
N GLN A 92 0.73 -4.51 -8.45
CA GLN A 92 0.99 -4.56 -9.90
C GLN A 92 1.82 -3.37 -10.36
N HIS A 93 1.55 -2.17 -9.87
CA HIS A 93 2.15 -0.93 -10.35
C HIS A 93 3.16 -0.32 -9.40
N GLY A 94 3.20 -0.78 -8.16
CA GLY A 94 4.10 -0.24 -7.15
C GLY A 94 5.51 -0.78 -7.26
N LYS A 95 6.41 -0.12 -6.54
CA LYS A 95 7.81 -0.53 -6.42
C LYS A 95 8.13 -0.80 -4.95
N ARG A 96 8.59 -2.01 -4.67
CA ARG A 96 9.00 -2.37 -3.32
C ARG A 96 10.28 -1.61 -2.94
N ILE A 97 10.18 -0.81 -1.89
CA ILE A 97 11.30 -0.04 -1.37
C ILE A 97 11.95 -0.78 -0.21
N LEU A 98 11.15 -1.44 0.62
CA LEU A 98 11.59 -2.12 1.84
C LEU A 98 10.84 -3.44 1.97
N GLY A 99 11.48 -4.43 2.57
CA GLY A 99 10.88 -5.72 2.89
C GLY A 99 11.57 -6.88 2.19
N SER A 100 11.60 -8.03 2.87
CA SER A 100 12.16 -9.26 2.33
C SER A 100 11.22 -9.90 1.30
N ASP A 101 11.77 -10.79 0.49
CA ASP A 101 10.97 -11.56 -0.47
C ASP A 101 9.88 -12.38 0.24
N THR A 102 10.18 -12.95 1.39
CA THR A 102 9.21 -13.72 2.18
C THR A 102 8.03 -12.87 2.61
N HIS A 103 8.30 -11.69 3.18
CA HIS A 103 7.23 -10.78 3.62
C HIS A 103 6.42 -10.25 2.45
N TYR A 104 7.09 -9.92 1.35
CA TYR A 104 6.41 -9.48 0.14
C TYR A 104 5.54 -10.58 -0.45
N ALA A 105 6.04 -11.81 -0.49
CA ALA A 105 5.28 -12.97 -0.98
C ALA A 105 4.02 -13.22 -0.15
N ASN A 106 4.06 -12.96 1.16
CA ASN A 106 2.87 -13.08 2.01
C ASN A 106 1.78 -12.08 1.61
N VAL A 107 2.15 -10.86 1.26
CA VAL A 107 1.20 -9.85 0.79
C VAL A 107 0.62 -10.25 -0.57
N VAL A 108 1.45 -10.73 -1.48
CA VAL A 108 1.01 -11.22 -2.80
C VAL A 108 0.04 -12.39 -2.64
N ARG A 109 0.35 -13.32 -1.74
CA ARG A 109 -0.54 -14.46 -1.46
C ARG A 109 -1.89 -14.00 -0.95
N ARG A 110 -1.94 -13.04 -0.03
CA ARG A 110 -3.19 -12.46 0.45
C ARG A 110 -3.99 -11.86 -0.69
N HIS A 111 -3.33 -11.12 -1.59
CA HIS A 111 -3.97 -10.56 -2.77
C HIS A 111 -4.61 -11.64 -3.64
N LEU A 112 -3.89 -12.73 -3.91
CA LEU A 112 -4.39 -13.82 -4.75
C LEU A 112 -5.60 -14.50 -4.11
N PHE A 113 -5.60 -14.73 -2.79
CA PHE A 113 -6.74 -15.29 -2.08
C PHE A 113 -7.94 -14.37 -2.09
N GLU A 114 -7.75 -13.09 -1.80
CA GLU A 114 -8.84 -12.11 -1.80
C GLU A 114 -9.41 -11.92 -3.20
N GLN A 115 -8.58 -11.94 -4.23
CA GLN A 115 -9.03 -11.85 -5.62
C GLN A 115 -9.87 -13.06 -5.99
N ALA A 116 -9.47 -14.25 -5.58
CA ALA A 116 -10.22 -15.48 -5.84
C ALA A 116 -11.60 -15.46 -5.18
N ASP A 117 -11.72 -14.89 -3.98
CA ASP A 117 -13.00 -14.74 -3.28
C ASP A 117 -13.85 -13.59 -3.85
N PHE A 118 -13.19 -12.49 -4.21
CA PHE A 118 -13.87 -11.28 -4.69
C PHE A 118 -14.57 -11.47 -6.02
N LEU A 119 -13.93 -12.14 -6.99
CA LEU A 119 -14.50 -12.31 -8.33
C LEU A 119 -15.80 -13.12 -8.33
N PRO A 120 -15.89 -14.28 -7.67
CA PRO A 120 -17.15 -15.02 -7.58
C PRO A 120 -18.27 -14.22 -6.91
N TYR A 121 -17.95 -13.48 -5.85
CA TYR A 121 -18.94 -12.65 -5.16
C TYR A 121 -19.46 -11.54 -6.07
N ARG A 122 -18.55 -10.84 -6.77
CA ARG A 122 -18.90 -9.80 -7.74
C ARG A 122 -19.80 -10.36 -8.84
N ASN A 123 -19.46 -11.53 -9.38
CA ASN A 123 -20.23 -12.16 -10.45
C ASN A 123 -21.62 -12.54 -9.98
N ARG A 124 -21.75 -13.00 -8.73
CA ARG A 124 -23.08 -13.31 -8.14
C ARG A 124 -23.94 -12.06 -8.01
N ILE A 125 -23.37 -10.95 -7.57
CA ILE A 125 -24.09 -9.68 -7.46
C ILE A 125 -24.57 -9.21 -8.83
N LEU A 126 -23.71 -9.25 -9.85
CA LEU A 126 -24.06 -8.83 -11.21
C LEU A 126 -25.14 -9.74 -11.80
N ALA A 127 -25.07 -11.04 -11.58
CA ALA A 127 -26.08 -11.99 -12.03
C ALA A 127 -27.42 -11.75 -11.35
N ALA A 128 -27.43 -11.47 -10.04
CA ALA A 128 -28.64 -11.16 -9.30
C ALA A 128 -29.31 -9.88 -9.81
N ARG A 129 -28.52 -8.85 -10.09
CA ARG A 129 -29.02 -7.60 -10.67
C ARG A 129 -29.61 -7.81 -12.05
N ARG A 130 -28.95 -8.57 -12.91
CA ARG A 130 -29.45 -8.91 -14.23
C ARG A 130 -30.76 -9.68 -14.16
N HIS A 131 -30.84 -10.66 -13.27
CA HIS A 131 -32.06 -11.46 -13.08
C HIS A 131 -33.22 -10.60 -12.59
N ALA A 132 -32.98 -9.71 -11.63
CA ALA A 132 -34.01 -8.78 -11.17
C ALA A 132 -34.52 -7.85 -12.28
N TRP A 133 -33.68 -7.51 -13.24
CA TRP A 133 -34.02 -6.65 -14.37
C TRP A 133 -34.83 -7.37 -15.43
N ILE A 134 -34.48 -8.61 -15.73
CA ILE A 134 -35.02 -9.37 -16.88
C ILE A 134 -36.18 -10.26 -16.44
N GLY A 135 -36.18 -10.72 -15.20
CA GLY A 135 -37.18 -11.66 -14.67
C GLY A 135 -38.51 -11.03 -14.30
N LYS A 136 -38.76 -9.82 -14.74
CA LYS A 136 -40.06 -9.17 -14.54
C LYS A 136 -40.94 -9.40 -15.76
#